data_c06fbac383cc0cd295c7f59c5355c1d6
#
_entry.id   c06fbac383cc0cd295c7f59c5355c1d6
#
_cell.length_a   1.000
_cell.length_b   1.000
_cell.length_c   1.000
_cell.angle_alpha   90.00
_cell.angle_beta   90.00
_cell.angle_gamma   90.00
#
_symmetry.space_group_name_H-M   'P 1'
#
loop_
_entity.id
_entity.type
_entity.pdbx_description
1 polymer ?
#
loop_
_entity_poly.entity_id
_entity_poly.type
_entity_poly.pdbx_seq_one_letter_code
_entity_poly.pdbx_strand_id
1 'polypeptide(L)'
;LGSLPVCMAAEHGAFYKENGVWHKNIKKLEWSTGLQSILQMFVDKTPRSRLEVKETALAWHYRESDAWLGTLRAQQLVNALISICTRQKLQILQGNKVIEIKSPDYNKGSEVNRLLSNKRYDFVIAMGDDTTDDDMFQALPLNAVTVKVGSISEIANYNLPSQTDVLPFLQAIIGRQKGSGINTNSTVKKRLASALDFFKDLLKTK
;
A
#
# COMPACT_ATOMS: atom_id res chain seq x y z
N LEU A 1 9.08 12.94 -7.85
CA LEU A 1 9.01 12.65 -6.39
C LEU A 1 10.41 12.63 -5.75
N GLY A 2 11.46 12.23 -6.47
CA GLY A 2 12.82 12.06 -5.92
C GLY A 2 13.45 13.30 -5.29
N SER A 3 13.04 14.49 -5.69
CA SER A 3 13.52 15.78 -5.15
C SER A 3 12.74 16.30 -3.94
N LEU A 4 11.61 15.68 -3.60
CA LEU A 4 10.81 16.10 -2.46
C LEU A 4 11.48 15.70 -1.13
N PRO A 5 11.40 16.55 -0.09
CA PRO A 5 11.93 16.27 1.24
C PRO A 5 10.97 15.36 2.03
N VAL A 6 10.68 14.18 1.47
CA VAL A 6 9.78 13.19 2.07
C VAL A 6 10.52 11.87 2.25
N CYS A 7 10.15 11.12 3.29
CA CYS A 7 10.51 9.72 3.41
C CYS A 7 9.70 8.92 2.38
N MET A 8 10.32 7.94 1.77
CA MET A 8 9.66 7.05 0.82
C MET A 8 9.97 5.61 1.18
N ALA A 9 9.06 4.70 0.86
CA ALA A 9 9.30 3.28 0.89
C ALA A 9 8.85 2.67 -0.45
N ALA A 10 9.58 1.68 -0.92
CA ALA A 10 9.28 0.92 -2.14
C ALA A 10 9.38 -0.58 -1.86
N GLU A 11 8.74 -1.38 -2.69
CA GLU A 11 8.67 -2.85 -2.55
C GLU A 11 8.32 -3.27 -1.11
N HIS A 12 7.21 -2.71 -0.60
CA HIS A 12 6.67 -3.02 0.73
C HIS A 12 7.63 -2.75 1.91
N GLY A 13 8.58 -1.80 1.76
CA GLY A 13 9.57 -1.46 2.80
C GLY A 13 10.95 -2.12 2.61
N ALA A 14 11.15 -2.86 1.52
CA ALA A 14 12.46 -3.40 1.18
C ALA A 14 13.48 -2.32 0.82
N PHE A 15 13.00 -1.25 0.24
CA PHE A 15 13.77 -0.02 0.01
C PHE A 15 13.10 1.14 0.73
N TYR A 16 13.88 2.01 1.34
CA TYR A 16 13.36 3.24 1.92
C TYR A 16 14.32 4.40 1.71
N LYS A 17 13.76 5.60 1.60
CA LYS A 17 14.50 6.85 1.50
C LYS A 17 14.30 7.66 2.76
N GLU A 18 15.39 8.00 3.43
CA GLU A 18 15.39 8.87 4.60
C GLU A 18 16.54 9.89 4.46
N ASN A 19 16.28 11.16 4.80
CA ASN A 19 17.25 12.26 4.66
C ASN A 19 17.86 12.38 3.24
N GLY A 20 17.07 12.07 2.22
CA GLY A 20 17.52 12.13 0.83
C GLY A 20 18.30 10.91 0.33
N VAL A 21 18.66 9.97 1.20
CA VAL A 21 19.45 8.77 0.88
C VAL A 21 18.56 7.54 0.81
N TRP A 22 18.75 6.72 -0.23
CA TRP A 22 18.10 5.43 -0.36
C TRP A 22 18.87 4.35 0.42
N HIS A 23 18.14 3.59 1.19
CA HIS A 23 18.62 2.42 1.93
C HIS A 23 17.96 1.16 1.38
N LYS A 24 18.71 0.06 1.42
CA LYS A 24 18.24 -1.27 1.04
C LYS A 24 18.18 -2.15 2.29
N ASN A 25 16.98 -2.64 2.62
CA ASN A 25 16.74 -3.55 3.72
C ASN A 25 16.21 -4.89 3.16
N ILE A 26 17.05 -5.56 2.37
CA ILE A 26 16.66 -6.80 1.70
C ILE A 26 17.45 -7.96 2.28
N LYS A 27 16.74 -8.97 2.75
CA LYS A 27 17.26 -10.32 2.87
C LYS A 27 17.21 -10.94 1.47
N LYS A 28 18.33 -11.45 0.99
CA LYS A 28 18.40 -12.07 -0.33
C LYS A 28 17.33 -13.15 -0.46
N LEU A 29 16.40 -12.96 -1.38
CA LEU A 29 15.38 -13.93 -1.70
C LEU A 29 15.75 -14.62 -3.02
N GLU A 30 15.91 -15.93 -2.98
CA GLU A 30 16.17 -16.72 -4.18
C GLU A 30 14.87 -17.35 -4.64
N TRP A 31 14.42 -16.95 -5.81
CA TRP A 31 13.23 -17.50 -6.42
C TRP A 31 13.50 -18.90 -6.95
N SER A 32 12.75 -19.89 -6.51
CA SER A 32 12.91 -21.25 -7.00
C SER A 32 12.59 -21.35 -8.49
N THR A 33 13.32 -22.17 -9.20
CA THR A 33 13.10 -22.42 -10.63
C THR A 33 11.70 -22.92 -10.92
N GLY A 34 11.13 -23.74 -10.04
CA GLY A 34 9.76 -24.24 -10.15
C GLY A 34 8.72 -23.13 -10.09
N LEU A 35 8.90 -22.15 -9.22
CA LEU A 35 8.00 -20.98 -9.11
C LEU A 35 8.07 -20.13 -10.39
N GLN A 36 9.29 -19.83 -10.85
CA GLN A 36 9.48 -19.05 -12.06
C GLN A 36 8.91 -19.76 -13.30
N SER A 37 9.10 -21.08 -13.40
CA SER A 37 8.55 -21.88 -14.50
C SER A 37 7.03 -21.88 -14.54
N ILE A 38 6.36 -21.94 -13.38
CA ILE A 38 4.90 -21.82 -13.33
C ILE A 38 4.47 -20.46 -13.86
N LEU A 39 5.06 -19.37 -13.36
CA LEU A 39 4.71 -18.02 -13.79
C LEU A 39 4.96 -17.81 -15.28
N GLN A 40 6.09 -18.30 -15.82
CA GLN A 40 6.40 -18.21 -17.25
C GLN A 40 5.39 -18.97 -18.09
N MET A 41 4.99 -20.16 -17.67
CA MET A 41 3.94 -20.93 -18.38
C MET A 41 2.61 -20.14 -18.46
N PHE A 42 2.27 -19.39 -17.44
CA PHE A 42 1.06 -18.54 -17.47
C PHE A 42 1.24 -17.30 -18.37
N VAL A 43 2.45 -16.74 -18.45
CA VAL A 43 2.77 -15.69 -19.43
C VAL A 43 2.57 -16.23 -20.84
N ASP A 44 3.15 -17.40 -21.17
CA ASP A 44 3.10 -18.00 -22.50
C ASP A 44 1.65 -18.35 -22.93
N LYS A 45 0.79 -18.72 -21.98
CA LYS A 45 -0.61 -19.09 -22.21
C LYS A 45 -1.61 -17.92 -22.11
N THR A 46 -1.14 -16.72 -21.83
CA THR A 46 -2.01 -15.55 -21.65
C THR A 46 -1.47 -14.38 -22.48
N PRO A 47 -1.92 -14.19 -23.71
CA PRO A 47 -1.43 -13.11 -24.56
C PRO A 47 -1.52 -11.74 -23.88
N ARG A 48 -0.48 -10.92 -24.07
CA ARG A 48 -0.30 -9.58 -23.47
C ARG A 48 -0.17 -9.57 -21.94
N SER A 49 0.00 -10.72 -21.29
CA SER A 49 0.47 -10.76 -19.91
C SER A 49 1.99 -10.69 -19.86
N ARG A 50 2.53 -10.30 -18.72
CA ARG A 50 3.98 -10.24 -18.51
C ARG A 50 4.35 -10.57 -17.08
N LEU A 51 5.54 -11.12 -16.91
CA LEU A 51 6.15 -11.32 -15.58
C LEU A 51 7.12 -10.16 -15.31
N GLU A 52 6.96 -9.53 -14.16
CA GLU A 52 7.90 -8.58 -13.59
C GLU A 52 8.64 -9.24 -12.42
N VAL A 53 9.95 -9.29 -12.51
CA VAL A 53 10.82 -9.82 -11.46
C VAL A 53 11.39 -8.64 -10.68
N LYS A 54 10.96 -8.52 -9.42
CA LYS A 54 11.47 -7.55 -8.45
C LYS A 54 12.44 -8.24 -7.49
N GLU A 55 13.17 -7.47 -6.69
CA GLU A 55 14.06 -8.06 -5.70
C GLU A 55 13.32 -8.83 -4.61
N THR A 56 12.12 -8.38 -4.24
CA THR A 56 11.33 -8.96 -3.14
C THR A 56 10.01 -9.58 -3.56
N ALA A 57 9.67 -9.50 -4.86
CA ALA A 57 8.41 -10.00 -5.39
C ALA A 57 8.53 -10.47 -6.84
N LEU A 58 7.65 -11.39 -7.23
CA LEU A 58 7.36 -11.74 -8.63
C LEU A 58 5.92 -11.31 -8.92
N ALA A 59 5.71 -10.51 -9.96
CA ALA A 59 4.39 -9.99 -10.30
C ALA A 59 3.98 -10.40 -11.72
N TRP A 60 2.90 -11.16 -11.83
CA TRP A 60 2.29 -11.50 -13.09
C TRP A 60 1.18 -10.51 -13.41
N HIS A 61 1.39 -9.66 -14.42
CA HIS A 61 0.46 -8.64 -14.88
C HIS A 61 -0.36 -9.14 -16.07
N TYR A 62 -1.69 -8.96 -15.99
CA TYR A 62 -2.61 -9.34 -17.06
C TYR A 62 -3.61 -8.25 -17.44
N ARG A 63 -3.29 -6.99 -17.12
CA ARG A 63 -4.19 -5.85 -17.38
C ARG A 63 -4.48 -5.66 -18.86
N GLU A 64 -3.51 -5.96 -19.71
CA GLU A 64 -3.62 -5.80 -21.17
C GLU A 64 -4.17 -7.05 -21.87
N SER A 65 -4.36 -8.14 -21.15
CA SER A 65 -4.94 -9.39 -21.66
C SER A 65 -6.45 -9.25 -21.85
N ASP A 66 -7.04 -10.17 -22.64
CA ASP A 66 -8.49 -10.32 -22.66
C ASP A 66 -9.05 -10.47 -21.26
N ALA A 67 -10.12 -9.75 -20.96
CA ALA A 67 -10.62 -9.61 -19.59
C ALA A 67 -11.13 -10.94 -19.00
N TRP A 68 -11.81 -11.75 -19.82
CA TRP A 68 -12.31 -13.05 -19.38
C TRP A 68 -11.16 -14.05 -19.20
N LEU A 69 -10.31 -14.17 -20.22
CA LEU A 69 -9.15 -15.07 -20.19
C LEU A 69 -8.20 -14.72 -19.04
N GLY A 70 -7.89 -13.43 -18.87
CA GLY A 70 -7.00 -12.96 -17.81
C GLY A 70 -7.55 -13.31 -16.41
N THR A 71 -8.84 -13.12 -16.19
CA THR A 71 -9.49 -13.46 -14.91
C THR A 71 -9.49 -14.96 -14.65
N LEU A 72 -9.82 -15.76 -15.65
CA LEU A 72 -9.77 -17.23 -15.55
C LEU A 72 -8.34 -17.72 -15.25
N ARG A 73 -7.34 -17.19 -15.95
CA ARG A 73 -5.94 -17.55 -15.74
C ARG A 73 -5.43 -17.09 -14.37
N ALA A 74 -5.88 -15.95 -13.87
CA ALA A 74 -5.52 -15.50 -12.54
C ALA A 74 -5.98 -16.49 -11.44
N GLN A 75 -7.21 -16.99 -11.53
CA GLN A 75 -7.71 -18.01 -10.60
C GLN A 75 -6.91 -19.32 -10.71
N GLN A 76 -6.64 -19.76 -11.93
CA GLN A 76 -5.83 -20.97 -12.17
C GLN A 76 -4.41 -20.81 -11.63
N LEU A 77 -3.78 -19.64 -11.85
CA LEU A 77 -2.44 -19.35 -11.35
C LEU A 77 -2.41 -19.38 -9.82
N VAL A 78 -3.35 -18.71 -9.15
CA VAL A 78 -3.42 -18.72 -7.67
C VAL A 78 -3.49 -20.16 -7.16
N ASN A 79 -4.37 -20.99 -7.71
CA ASN A 79 -4.49 -22.39 -7.31
C ASN A 79 -3.19 -23.19 -7.54
N ALA A 80 -2.51 -22.97 -8.66
CA ALA A 80 -1.23 -23.62 -8.96
C ALA A 80 -0.10 -23.20 -7.99
N LEU A 81 -0.16 -21.95 -7.48
CA LEU A 81 0.85 -21.37 -6.62
C LEU A 81 0.71 -21.75 -5.13
N ILE A 82 -0.50 -22.06 -4.65
CA ILE A 82 -0.78 -22.26 -3.22
C ILE A 82 0.24 -23.23 -2.59
N SER A 83 0.39 -24.42 -3.15
CA SER A 83 1.26 -25.44 -2.56
C SER A 83 2.74 -25.04 -2.50
N ILE A 84 3.26 -24.43 -3.57
CA ILE A 84 4.67 -24.02 -3.62
C ILE A 84 4.91 -22.79 -2.73
N CYS A 85 4.01 -21.83 -2.72
CA CYS A 85 4.14 -20.65 -1.87
C CYS A 85 4.04 -21.01 -0.38
N THR A 86 3.12 -21.89 -0.01
CA THR A 86 3.01 -22.39 1.38
C THR A 86 4.31 -23.04 1.85
N ARG A 87 4.90 -23.93 1.03
CA ARG A 87 6.18 -24.57 1.37
C ARG A 87 7.34 -23.58 1.50
N GLN A 88 7.35 -22.55 0.70
CA GLN A 88 8.41 -21.54 0.68
C GLN A 88 8.11 -20.35 1.62
N LYS A 89 7.01 -20.39 2.35
CA LYS A 89 6.56 -19.31 3.24
C LYS A 89 6.42 -17.97 2.49
N LEU A 90 5.87 -18.01 1.27
CA LEU A 90 5.60 -16.85 0.45
C LEU A 90 4.11 -16.50 0.51
N GLN A 91 3.80 -15.23 0.34
CA GLN A 91 2.43 -14.72 0.21
C GLN A 91 2.05 -14.57 -1.25
N ILE A 92 0.77 -14.85 -1.56
CA ILE A 92 0.14 -14.55 -2.84
C ILE A 92 -0.81 -13.38 -2.62
N LEU A 93 -0.58 -12.28 -3.30
CA LEU A 93 -1.45 -11.11 -3.29
C LEU A 93 -2.18 -10.97 -4.61
N GLN A 94 -3.47 -10.72 -4.54
CA GLN A 94 -4.32 -10.48 -5.70
C GLN A 94 -4.65 -8.98 -5.75
N GLY A 95 -4.01 -8.27 -6.67
CA GLY A 95 -4.25 -6.86 -6.92
C GLY A 95 -5.14 -6.61 -8.15
N ASN A 96 -5.25 -5.35 -8.56
CA ASN A 96 -6.03 -4.96 -9.73
C ASN A 96 -5.33 -5.40 -11.04
N LYS A 97 -5.72 -6.58 -11.55
CA LYS A 97 -5.14 -7.22 -12.75
C LYS A 97 -3.66 -7.58 -12.60
N VAL A 98 -3.28 -8.00 -11.41
CA VAL A 98 -1.94 -8.51 -11.08
C VAL A 98 -2.04 -9.59 -10.00
N ILE A 99 -1.23 -10.64 -10.14
CA ILE A 99 -0.95 -11.62 -9.07
C ILE A 99 0.50 -11.41 -8.67
N GLU A 100 0.73 -11.10 -7.41
CA GLU A 100 2.06 -10.87 -6.87
C GLU A 100 2.42 -11.95 -5.84
N ILE A 101 3.62 -12.49 -5.94
CA ILE A 101 4.20 -13.42 -4.97
C ILE A 101 5.33 -12.70 -4.28
N LYS A 102 5.30 -12.62 -2.94
CA LYS A 102 6.31 -11.90 -2.17
C LYS A 102 6.66 -12.59 -0.86
N SER A 103 7.77 -12.18 -0.25
CA SER A 103 8.07 -12.51 1.14
C SER A 103 7.11 -11.82 2.10
N PRO A 104 6.61 -12.49 3.14
CA PRO A 104 5.83 -11.86 4.21
C PRO A 104 6.65 -10.89 5.07
N ASP A 105 7.98 -10.98 5.03
CA ASP A 105 8.89 -10.12 5.81
C ASP A 105 8.77 -8.64 5.44
N TYR A 106 8.24 -8.35 4.26
CA TYR A 106 8.05 -7.00 3.75
C TYR A 106 6.57 -6.67 3.64
N ASN A 107 6.07 -5.80 4.50
CA ASN A 107 4.71 -5.29 4.44
C ASN A 107 4.66 -3.82 4.90
N LYS A 108 3.57 -3.12 4.56
CA LYS A 108 3.41 -1.70 4.90
C LYS A 108 3.36 -1.47 6.42
N GLY A 109 2.91 -2.45 7.19
CA GLY A 109 2.90 -2.36 8.66
C GLY A 109 4.29 -2.41 9.27
N SER A 110 5.18 -3.29 8.78
CA SER A 110 6.58 -3.33 9.25
C SER A 110 7.32 -2.01 8.97
N GLU A 111 7.03 -1.39 7.82
CA GLU A 111 7.61 -0.09 7.47
C GLU A 111 7.08 1.03 8.36
N VAL A 112 5.79 1.03 8.69
CA VAL A 112 5.21 1.98 9.67
C VAL A 112 5.89 1.82 11.03
N ASN A 113 6.05 0.60 11.51
CA ASN A 113 6.75 0.35 12.77
C ASN A 113 8.18 0.89 12.74
N ARG A 114 8.90 0.72 11.63
CA ARG A 114 10.23 1.31 11.44
C ARG A 114 10.21 2.84 11.50
N LEU A 115 9.25 3.48 10.82
CA LEU A 115 9.12 4.94 10.79
C LEU A 115 8.77 5.52 12.16
N LEU A 116 7.97 4.81 12.95
CA LEU A 116 7.51 5.29 14.26
C LEU A 116 8.46 4.93 15.42
N SER A 117 9.34 3.93 15.26
CA SER A 117 10.16 3.39 16.36
C SER A 117 11.04 4.40 17.07
N ASN A 118 11.51 5.43 16.38
CA ASN A 118 12.46 6.41 16.90
C ASN A 118 11.95 7.86 16.88
N LYS A 119 10.66 8.07 16.59
CA LYS A 119 10.08 9.40 16.44
C LYS A 119 8.77 9.49 17.22
N ARG A 120 8.54 10.63 17.88
CA ARG A 120 7.26 10.95 18.49
C ARG A 120 6.53 11.94 17.59
N TYR A 121 5.29 11.61 17.28
CA TYR A 121 4.42 12.46 16.48
C TYR A 121 3.22 12.88 17.32
N ASP A 122 2.80 14.14 17.21
CA ASP A 122 1.62 14.65 17.91
C ASP A 122 0.33 14.03 17.41
N PHE A 123 0.28 13.69 16.13
CA PHE A 123 -0.75 12.86 15.52
C PHE A 123 -0.23 12.16 14.27
N VAL A 124 -0.89 11.08 13.90
CA VAL A 124 -0.59 10.31 12.69
C VAL A 124 -1.88 10.17 11.88
N ILE A 125 -1.77 10.41 10.58
CA ILE A 125 -2.82 10.09 9.62
C ILE A 125 -2.25 9.17 8.56
N ALA A 126 -2.98 8.12 8.21
CA ALA A 126 -2.63 7.19 7.14
C ALA A 126 -3.81 7.04 6.18
N MET A 127 -3.50 6.96 4.90
CA MET A 127 -4.49 6.80 3.83
C MET A 127 -4.01 5.73 2.85
N GLY A 128 -4.95 4.91 2.35
CA GLY A 128 -4.63 3.86 1.40
C GLY A 128 -5.86 3.27 0.75
N ASP A 129 -5.68 2.68 -0.43
CA ASP A 129 -6.75 2.11 -1.26
C ASP A 129 -6.64 0.59 -1.41
N ASP A 130 -5.44 0.03 -1.22
CA ASP A 130 -5.16 -1.40 -1.35
C ASP A 130 -5.46 -2.20 -0.08
N THR A 131 -5.60 -3.52 -0.23
CA THR A 131 -5.69 -4.46 0.91
C THR A 131 -4.39 -4.49 1.72
N THR A 132 -3.24 -4.21 1.11
CA THR A 132 -1.96 -4.12 1.81
C THR A 132 -1.84 -2.88 2.71
N ASP A 133 -2.73 -1.89 2.56
CA ASP A 133 -2.82 -0.75 3.46
C ASP A 133 -3.46 -1.13 4.80
N ASP A 134 -4.22 -2.21 4.84
CA ASP A 134 -4.79 -2.73 6.08
C ASP A 134 -3.68 -3.19 7.05
N ASP A 135 -2.57 -3.75 6.56
CA ASP A 135 -1.38 -4.04 7.38
C ASP A 135 -0.80 -2.74 8.00
N MET A 136 -0.79 -1.65 7.22
CA MET A 136 -0.36 -0.33 7.69
C MET A 136 -1.29 0.19 8.77
N PHE A 137 -2.61 0.12 8.55
CA PHE A 137 -3.60 0.61 9.52
C PHE A 137 -3.54 -0.15 10.84
N GLN A 138 -3.35 -1.48 10.81
CA GLN A 138 -3.21 -2.31 12.01
C GLN A 138 -1.94 -2.02 12.81
N ALA A 139 -0.86 -1.63 12.14
CA ALA A 139 0.42 -1.34 12.79
C ALA A 139 0.47 0.04 13.45
N LEU A 140 -0.49 0.90 13.19
CA LEU A 140 -0.54 2.26 13.71
C LEU A 140 -1.07 2.29 15.16
N PRO A 141 -0.67 3.29 15.96
CA PRO A 141 -1.22 3.49 17.30
C PRO A 141 -2.72 3.80 17.23
N LEU A 142 -3.48 3.40 18.26
CA LEU A 142 -4.94 3.52 18.34
C LEU A 142 -5.47 4.94 18.13
N ASN A 143 -4.68 5.95 18.43
CA ASN A 143 -5.03 7.36 18.24
C ASN A 143 -4.68 7.89 16.84
N ALA A 144 -4.18 7.07 15.95
CA ALA A 144 -3.96 7.43 14.55
C ALA A 144 -5.30 7.55 13.81
N VAL A 145 -5.35 8.45 12.84
CA VAL A 145 -6.47 8.57 11.91
C VAL A 145 -6.16 7.74 10.68
N THR A 146 -6.95 6.71 10.43
CA THR A 146 -6.79 5.81 9.29
C THR A 146 -7.96 5.96 8.32
N VAL A 147 -7.66 6.12 7.04
CA VAL A 147 -8.64 6.42 6.00
C VAL A 147 -8.48 5.46 4.83
N LYS A 148 -9.47 4.62 4.61
CA LYS A 148 -9.55 3.77 3.40
C LYS A 148 -10.17 4.56 2.26
N VAL A 149 -9.64 4.42 1.06
CA VAL A 149 -10.08 5.14 -0.14
C VAL A 149 -10.68 4.17 -1.15
N GLY A 150 -11.83 4.51 -1.72
CA GLY A 150 -12.48 3.76 -2.80
C GLY A 150 -13.20 2.48 -2.41
N SER A 151 -13.00 2.01 -1.18
CA SER A 151 -13.67 0.81 -0.65
C SER A 151 -13.91 0.93 0.85
N ILE A 152 -14.78 0.09 1.39
CA ILE A 152 -15.02 0.02 2.83
C ILE A 152 -13.97 -0.91 3.45
N SER A 153 -13.31 -0.45 4.52
CA SER A 153 -12.42 -1.27 5.34
C SER A 153 -13.04 -1.53 6.70
N GLU A 154 -12.81 -2.72 7.22
CA GLU A 154 -13.16 -3.05 8.61
C GLU A 154 -12.12 -2.58 9.61
N ILE A 155 -10.96 -2.19 9.13
CA ILE A 155 -9.78 -1.85 9.94
C ILE A 155 -9.61 -0.33 10.05
N ALA A 156 -9.81 0.40 8.94
CA ALA A 156 -9.71 1.85 8.93
C ALA A 156 -10.84 2.53 9.74
N ASN A 157 -10.52 3.63 10.43
CA ASN A 157 -11.51 4.41 11.17
C ASN A 157 -12.51 5.12 10.24
N TYR A 158 -12.05 5.52 9.04
CA TYR A 158 -12.83 6.30 8.08
C TYR A 158 -12.68 5.73 6.67
N ASN A 159 -13.67 6.03 5.81
CA ASN A 159 -13.66 5.64 4.41
C ASN A 159 -13.98 6.86 3.54
N LEU A 160 -13.08 7.19 2.59
CA LEU A 160 -13.37 8.14 1.51
C LEU A 160 -13.92 7.37 0.31
N PRO A 161 -15.04 7.80 -0.29
CA PRO A 161 -15.67 7.06 -1.38
C PRO A 161 -14.81 6.96 -2.64
N SER A 162 -13.97 7.97 -2.91
CA SER A 162 -13.22 8.07 -4.15
C SER A 162 -11.83 8.66 -3.95
N GLN A 163 -10.91 8.30 -4.82
CA GLN A 163 -9.59 8.90 -4.91
C GLN A 163 -9.67 10.42 -5.17
N THR A 164 -10.71 10.90 -5.86
CA THR A 164 -10.91 12.32 -6.13
C THR A 164 -11.17 13.14 -4.86
N ASP A 165 -11.62 12.51 -3.77
CA ASP A 165 -11.89 13.15 -2.48
C ASP A 165 -10.63 13.35 -1.63
N VAL A 166 -9.53 12.65 -1.97
CA VAL A 166 -8.28 12.69 -1.19
C VAL A 166 -7.68 14.09 -1.17
N LEU A 167 -7.55 14.74 -2.33
CA LEU A 167 -6.92 16.05 -2.41
C LEU A 167 -7.75 17.15 -1.71
N PRO A 168 -9.08 17.25 -1.91
CA PRO A 168 -9.92 18.12 -1.11
C PRO A 168 -9.81 17.90 0.40
N PHE A 169 -9.78 16.64 0.85
CA PHE A 169 -9.60 16.30 2.26
C PHE A 169 -8.25 16.79 2.81
N LEU A 170 -7.15 16.54 2.10
CA LEU A 170 -5.82 17.03 2.50
C LEU A 170 -5.76 18.55 2.50
N GLN A 171 -6.37 19.22 1.53
CA GLN A 171 -6.45 20.67 1.46
C GLN A 171 -7.24 21.27 2.65
N ALA A 172 -8.30 20.61 3.10
CA ALA A 172 -9.04 21.02 4.28
C ALA A 172 -8.20 20.93 5.56
N ILE A 173 -7.38 19.88 5.70
CA ILE A 173 -6.45 19.72 6.84
C ILE A 173 -5.36 20.80 6.82
N ILE A 174 -4.73 21.02 5.69
CA ILE A 174 -3.62 21.99 5.55
C ILE A 174 -4.14 23.42 5.72
N GLY A 175 -5.33 23.69 5.21
CA GLY A 175 -5.92 25.02 5.10
C GLY A 175 -5.23 25.85 4.02
N ARG A 176 -5.93 26.83 3.44
CA ARG A 176 -5.29 27.81 2.56
C ARG A 176 -4.38 28.68 3.39
N GLN A 177 -3.08 28.63 3.16
CA GLN A 177 -2.14 29.60 3.72
C GLN A 177 -2.44 30.98 3.14
N LYS A 178 -3.21 31.80 3.86
CA LYS A 178 -3.11 33.26 3.74
C LYS A 178 -2.24 33.69 4.93
N GLY A 179 -1.08 34.20 4.62
CA GLY A 179 0.01 34.62 5.47
C GLY A 179 -0.35 35.02 6.91
N SER A 180 0.18 34.31 7.85
CA SER A 180 0.56 34.74 9.21
C SER A 180 1.17 33.56 9.95
N GLY A 181 2.21 33.83 10.75
CA GLY A 181 3.00 32.84 11.47
C GLY A 181 2.17 31.88 12.32
N ILE A 182 2.40 30.61 12.16
CA ILE A 182 1.56 29.54 12.71
C ILE A 182 2.30 28.85 13.85
N ASN A 183 1.67 28.84 15.01
CA ASN A 183 2.00 27.92 16.10
C ASN A 183 1.35 26.57 15.76
N THR A 184 2.17 25.59 15.36
CA THR A 184 1.78 24.56 14.39
C THR A 184 0.90 23.41 14.92
N ASN A 185 1.08 22.96 16.17
CA ASN A 185 0.51 21.65 16.58
C ASN A 185 -0.98 21.68 16.97
N SER A 186 -1.42 22.68 17.75
CA SER A 186 -2.84 22.77 18.14
C SER A 186 -3.74 23.13 16.96
N THR A 187 -3.20 23.88 16.01
CA THR A 187 -3.91 24.35 14.82
C THR A 187 -4.18 23.20 13.83
N VAL A 188 -3.22 22.30 13.63
CA VAL A 188 -3.39 21.14 12.72
C VAL A 188 -4.41 20.16 13.32
N LYS A 189 -4.36 19.85 14.60
CA LYS A 189 -5.37 19.01 15.27
C LYS A 189 -6.79 19.59 15.16
N LYS A 190 -6.96 20.89 15.34
CA LYS A 190 -8.26 21.56 15.18
C LYS A 190 -8.74 21.50 13.73
N ARG A 191 -7.83 21.70 12.75
CA ARG A 191 -8.17 21.62 11.33
C ARG A 191 -8.50 20.19 10.91
N LEU A 192 -7.79 19.19 11.42
CA LEU A 192 -8.14 17.79 11.20
C LEU A 192 -9.54 17.49 11.73
N ALA A 193 -9.86 17.89 12.96
CA ALA A 193 -11.20 17.72 13.51
C ALA A 193 -12.27 18.41 12.65
N SER A 194 -12.03 19.66 12.21
CA SER A 194 -12.92 20.39 11.33
C SER A 194 -13.04 19.72 9.94
N ALA A 195 -11.94 19.17 9.39
CA ALA A 195 -11.99 18.44 8.13
C ALA A 195 -12.76 17.13 8.28
N LEU A 196 -12.56 16.40 9.36
CA LEU A 196 -13.33 15.18 9.65
C LEU A 196 -14.83 15.48 9.82
N ASP A 197 -15.18 16.58 10.48
CA ASP A 197 -16.58 17.01 10.60
C ASP A 197 -17.16 17.44 9.26
N PHE A 198 -16.42 18.22 8.44
CA PHE A 198 -16.87 18.63 7.12
C PHE A 198 -17.10 17.46 6.17
N PHE A 199 -16.23 16.44 6.25
CA PHE A 199 -16.35 15.23 5.44
C PHE A 199 -17.18 14.14 6.13
N LYS A 200 -17.85 14.42 7.25
CA LYS A 200 -18.59 13.43 8.04
C LYS A 200 -19.64 12.67 7.23
N ASP A 201 -20.31 13.35 6.32
CA ASP A 201 -21.31 12.74 5.44
C ASP A 201 -20.67 11.89 4.32
N LEU A 202 -19.40 12.17 3.97
CA LEU A 202 -18.62 11.42 3.00
C LEU A 202 -17.82 10.29 3.67
N LEU A 203 -17.38 10.49 4.91
CA LEU A 203 -16.67 9.50 5.71
C LEU A 203 -17.70 8.54 6.29
N LYS A 204 -17.85 7.36 5.67
CA LYS A 204 -18.64 6.28 6.27
C LYS A 204 -17.89 5.79 7.50
N THR A 205 -18.35 6.22 8.67
CA THR A 205 -17.98 5.59 9.94
C THR A 205 -18.79 4.30 10.07
N LYS A 206 -18.19 3.29 10.69
CA LYS A 206 -18.91 2.11 11.16
C LYS A 206 -19.96 2.46 12.18
#